data_85f8f04b58e6cd1c35cb965c7573c86c
#
_entry.id   85f8f04b58e6cd1c35cb965c7573c86c
#
_cell.length_a   1.000
_cell.length_b   1.000
_cell.length_c   1.000
_cell.angle_alpha   90.00
_cell.angle_beta   90.00
_cell.angle_gamma   90.00
#
_symmetry.space_group_name_H-M   'P 1'
#
loop_
_entity.id
_entity.type
_entity.pdbx_description
1 polymer ?
#
loop_
_entity_poly.entity_id
_entity_poly.type
_entity_poly.pdbx_seq_one_letter_code
_entity_poly.pdbx_strand_id
1 'polypeptide(L)'
;MSDIASRISERLQALSQTNKALLARRFFKTAPGEYAENDHFLGVPVPEVRALAKGFLSTAPADLLPLLKSRWHEERMCCLVIWVAQSRKSQPLKARQTLFELYASHLPHIDNWDLVDMSASDHDSLRKRNCSGSFRIYEKITSPSDGASGISSR
;
A
#
# COMPACT_ATOMS: atom_id res chain seq x y z
N MET A 1 -17.32 -6.70 1.10
CA MET A 1 -16.11 -6.68 1.95
C MET A 1 -16.04 -7.97 2.72
N SER A 2 -14.85 -8.48 2.95
CA SER A 2 -14.69 -9.55 3.94
C SER A 2 -15.06 -8.99 5.32
N ASP A 3 -15.59 -9.82 6.21
CA ASP A 3 -15.93 -9.43 7.58
C ASP A 3 -14.75 -8.77 8.32
N ILE A 4 -13.53 -9.25 8.08
CA ILE A 4 -12.32 -8.73 8.68
C ILE A 4 -11.99 -7.33 8.18
N ALA A 5 -12.10 -7.07 6.88
CA ALA A 5 -11.86 -5.74 6.31
C ALA A 5 -12.85 -4.71 6.88
N SER A 6 -14.12 -5.08 7.02
CA SER A 6 -15.15 -4.22 7.65
C SER A 6 -14.79 -3.89 9.09
N ARG A 7 -14.36 -4.88 9.88
CA ARG A 7 -13.96 -4.68 11.28
C ARG A 7 -12.74 -3.76 11.43
N ILE A 8 -11.78 -3.87 10.54
CA ILE A 8 -10.62 -2.97 10.52
C ILE A 8 -11.06 -1.55 10.17
N SER A 9 -11.88 -1.39 9.13
CA SER A 9 -12.43 -0.10 8.72
C SER A 9 -13.20 0.58 9.85
N GLU A 10 -14.12 -0.11 10.50
CA GLU A 10 -14.89 0.41 11.63
C GLU A 10 -14.00 0.88 12.78
N ARG A 11 -12.94 0.13 13.10
CA ARG A 11 -12.00 0.51 14.15
C ARG A 11 -11.17 1.73 13.79
N LEU A 12 -10.73 1.85 12.53
CA LEU A 12 -10.02 3.03 12.05
C LEU A 12 -10.92 4.27 12.06
N GLN A 13 -12.17 4.12 11.65
CA GLN A 13 -13.15 5.20 11.68
C GLN A 13 -13.45 5.66 13.11
N ALA A 14 -13.53 4.73 14.07
CA ALA A 14 -13.70 5.07 15.49
C ALA A 14 -12.49 5.85 16.08
N LEU A 15 -11.30 5.68 15.51
CA LEU A 15 -10.09 6.41 15.87
C LEU A 15 -9.90 7.72 15.10
N SER A 16 -10.80 8.06 14.19
CA SER A 16 -10.67 9.22 13.31
C SER A 16 -10.61 10.55 14.08
N GLN A 17 -9.78 11.48 13.61
CA GLN A 17 -9.57 12.81 14.20
C GLN A 17 -9.63 13.89 13.13
N THR A 18 -10.73 14.64 13.09
CA THR A 18 -11.00 15.66 12.06
C THR A 18 -9.87 16.68 11.91
N ASN A 19 -9.32 17.17 13.00
CA ASN A 19 -8.23 18.16 12.96
C ASN A 19 -6.97 17.59 12.30
N LYS A 20 -6.62 16.36 12.62
CA LYS A 20 -5.46 15.67 12.03
C LYS A 20 -5.71 15.30 10.56
N ALA A 21 -6.94 14.95 10.21
CA ALA A 21 -7.33 14.71 8.82
C ALA A 21 -7.14 15.96 7.95
N LEU A 22 -7.52 17.13 8.45
CA LEU A 22 -7.31 18.40 7.75
C LEU A 22 -5.84 18.75 7.57
N LEU A 23 -5.01 18.49 8.58
CA LEU A 23 -3.56 18.68 8.49
C LEU A 23 -2.91 17.71 7.49
N ALA A 24 -3.33 16.44 7.49
CA ALA A 24 -2.86 15.45 6.54
C ALA A 24 -3.18 15.85 5.09
N ARG A 25 -4.39 16.31 4.82
CA ARG A 25 -4.78 16.81 3.49
C ARG A 25 -3.89 17.93 2.97
N ARG A 26 -3.46 18.84 3.85
CA ARG A 26 -2.51 19.92 3.47
C ARG A 26 -1.12 19.37 3.20
N PHE A 27 -0.66 18.44 4.02
CA PHE A 27 0.68 17.86 3.91
C PHE A 27 0.84 17.02 2.64
N PHE A 28 -0.14 16.16 2.33
CA PHE A 28 -0.09 15.24 1.19
C PHE A 28 -0.54 15.85 -0.15
N LYS A 29 -0.79 17.16 -0.19
CA LYS A 29 -1.17 17.84 -1.44
C LYS A 29 -2.34 17.17 -2.16
N THR A 30 -3.53 17.33 -1.61
CA THR A 30 -4.77 16.75 -2.15
C THR A 30 -5.55 17.71 -3.05
N ALA A 31 -4.93 18.80 -3.53
CA ALA A 31 -5.56 19.73 -4.44
C ALA A 31 -5.75 19.11 -5.83
N PRO A 32 -6.70 19.63 -6.65
CA PRO A 32 -6.91 19.15 -8.01
C PRO A 32 -5.61 19.16 -8.84
N GLY A 33 -5.30 18.03 -9.48
CA GLY A 33 -4.05 17.83 -10.25
C GLY A 33 -2.83 17.43 -9.44
N GLU A 34 -2.92 17.30 -8.12
CA GLU A 34 -1.84 16.83 -7.26
C GLU A 34 -1.90 15.30 -7.08
N TYR A 35 -0.78 14.70 -6.64
CA TYR A 35 -0.63 13.24 -6.59
C TYR A 35 -1.60 12.53 -5.61
N ALA A 36 -2.09 13.22 -4.60
CA ALA A 36 -3.03 12.70 -3.61
C ALA A 36 -4.45 13.29 -3.74
N GLU A 37 -4.83 13.78 -4.92
CA GLU A 37 -6.12 14.42 -5.17
C GLU A 37 -7.31 13.56 -4.73
N ASN A 38 -7.21 12.24 -4.92
CA ASN A 38 -8.29 11.31 -4.59
C ASN A 38 -8.18 10.70 -3.18
N ASP A 39 -7.15 11.08 -2.41
CA ASP A 39 -6.94 10.56 -1.07
C ASP A 39 -7.85 11.23 -0.04
N HIS A 40 -8.52 10.39 0.73
CA HIS A 40 -9.30 10.80 1.88
C HIS A 40 -8.57 10.36 3.16
N PHE A 41 -8.55 11.23 4.16
CA PHE A 41 -7.85 10.99 5.42
C PHE A 41 -8.82 10.93 6.60
N LEU A 42 -8.67 9.90 7.44
CA LEU A 42 -9.37 9.77 8.72
C LEU A 42 -8.68 10.57 9.82
N GLY A 43 -7.38 10.85 9.66
CA GLY A 43 -6.57 11.53 10.66
C GLY A 43 -6.13 10.61 11.80
N VAL A 44 -6.01 9.31 11.53
CA VAL A 44 -5.49 8.34 12.50
C VAL A 44 -3.96 8.36 12.46
N PRO A 45 -3.28 8.61 13.58
CA PRO A 45 -1.81 8.60 13.61
C PRO A 45 -1.22 7.25 13.23
N VAL A 46 -0.08 7.25 12.54
CA VAL A 46 0.61 6.03 12.12
C VAL A 46 0.86 5.04 13.28
N PRO A 47 1.28 5.46 14.48
CA PRO A 47 1.44 4.54 15.61
C PRO A 47 0.14 3.78 15.97
N GLU A 48 -1.01 4.44 15.86
CA GLU A 48 -2.32 3.83 16.14
C GLU A 48 -2.72 2.85 15.03
N VAL A 49 -2.48 3.20 13.76
CA VAL A 49 -2.68 2.27 12.63
C VAL A 49 -1.82 1.01 12.82
N ARG A 50 -0.55 1.17 13.20
CA ARG A 50 0.36 0.04 13.47
C ARG A 50 -0.08 -0.79 14.67
N ALA A 51 -0.56 -0.15 15.73
CA ALA A 51 -1.07 -0.86 16.92
C ALA A 51 -2.30 -1.71 16.56
N LEU A 52 -3.22 -1.15 15.79
CA LEU A 52 -4.39 -1.87 15.31
C LEU A 52 -4.01 -3.03 14.38
N ALA A 53 -3.09 -2.81 13.45
CA ALA A 53 -2.62 -3.83 12.50
C ALA A 53 -2.05 -5.08 13.19
N LYS A 54 -1.40 -4.94 14.35
CA LYS A 54 -0.88 -6.07 15.14
C LYS A 54 -1.94 -7.08 15.52
N GLY A 55 -3.18 -6.66 15.72
CA GLY A 55 -4.30 -7.55 16.04
C GLY A 55 -4.79 -8.41 14.86
N PHE A 56 -4.32 -8.14 13.64
CA PHE A 56 -4.80 -8.76 12.41
C PHE A 56 -3.70 -9.46 11.60
N LEU A 57 -2.54 -9.72 12.19
CA LEU A 57 -1.39 -10.33 11.51
C LEU A 57 -1.63 -11.77 11.05
N SER A 58 -2.68 -12.43 11.53
CA SER A 58 -3.06 -13.80 11.11
C SER A 58 -4.06 -13.81 9.96
N THR A 59 -4.50 -12.64 9.49
CA THR A 59 -5.48 -12.53 8.41
C THR A 59 -4.87 -12.97 7.09
N ALA A 60 -5.62 -13.70 6.27
CA ALA A 60 -5.18 -14.03 4.92
C ALA A 60 -4.96 -12.74 4.10
N PRO A 61 -3.84 -12.63 3.37
CA PRO A 61 -3.53 -11.39 2.62
C PRO A 61 -4.63 -10.97 1.64
N ALA A 62 -5.31 -11.92 1.00
CA ALA A 62 -6.39 -11.65 0.07
C ALA A 62 -7.64 -11.01 0.73
N ASP A 63 -7.90 -11.31 2.00
CA ASP A 63 -9.03 -10.73 2.75
C ASP A 63 -8.84 -9.23 3.07
N LEU A 64 -7.62 -8.74 2.95
CA LEU A 64 -7.27 -7.33 3.16
C LEU A 64 -7.38 -6.47 1.89
N LEU A 65 -7.57 -7.09 0.72
CA LEU A 65 -7.68 -6.37 -0.55
C LEU A 65 -8.76 -5.27 -0.56
N PRO A 66 -9.93 -5.43 0.06
CA PRO A 66 -10.90 -4.35 0.13
C PRO A 66 -10.36 -3.08 0.80
N LEU A 67 -9.49 -3.22 1.82
CA LEU A 67 -8.83 -2.08 2.47
C LEU A 67 -7.83 -1.39 1.54
N LEU A 68 -7.07 -2.16 0.76
CA LEU A 68 -6.11 -1.61 -0.20
C LEU A 68 -6.79 -0.80 -1.32
N LYS A 69 -8.01 -1.18 -1.67
CA LYS A 69 -8.83 -0.49 -2.68
C LYS A 69 -9.69 0.64 -2.11
N SER A 70 -9.57 0.90 -0.82
CA SER A 70 -10.34 1.96 -0.16
C SER A 70 -9.86 3.35 -0.58
N ARG A 71 -10.79 4.31 -0.56
CA ARG A 71 -10.47 5.72 -0.71
C ARG A 71 -9.75 6.32 0.52
N TRP A 72 -9.84 5.65 1.67
CA TRP A 72 -9.23 6.12 2.90
C TRP A 72 -7.76 5.72 2.98
N HIS A 73 -6.88 6.70 3.11
CA HIS A 73 -5.44 6.51 3.16
C HIS A 73 -5.01 5.54 4.28
N GLU A 74 -5.57 5.71 5.48
CA GLU A 74 -5.20 4.88 6.64
C GLU A 74 -5.68 3.44 6.52
N GLU A 75 -6.75 3.16 5.78
CA GLU A 75 -7.17 1.79 5.49
C GLU A 75 -6.19 1.10 4.55
N ARG A 76 -5.75 1.79 3.50
CA ARG A 76 -4.69 1.29 2.59
C ARG A 76 -3.37 1.09 3.34
N MET A 77 -3.00 2.05 4.19
CA MET A 77 -1.83 1.97 5.05
C MET A 77 -1.91 0.76 5.99
N CYS A 78 -3.03 0.52 6.63
CA CYS A 78 -3.22 -0.62 7.53
C CYS A 78 -3.02 -1.96 6.82
N CYS A 79 -3.58 -2.12 5.61
CA CYS A 79 -3.35 -3.29 4.77
C CYS A 79 -1.85 -3.51 4.51
N LEU A 80 -1.14 -2.48 4.09
CA LEU A 80 0.29 -2.56 3.79
C LEU A 80 1.14 -2.86 5.03
N VAL A 81 0.81 -2.26 6.18
CA VAL A 81 1.49 -2.55 7.46
C VAL A 81 1.35 -4.04 7.82
N ILE A 82 0.15 -4.62 7.64
CA ILE A 82 -0.07 -6.05 7.90
C ILE A 82 0.75 -6.90 6.92
N TRP A 83 0.72 -6.60 5.63
CA TRP A 83 1.47 -7.34 4.61
C TRP A 83 2.98 -7.28 4.84
N VAL A 84 3.51 -6.10 5.18
CA VAL A 84 4.91 -5.90 5.54
C VAL A 84 5.28 -6.76 6.75
N ALA A 85 4.47 -6.74 7.80
CA ALA A 85 4.72 -7.55 8.99
C ALA A 85 4.62 -9.06 8.71
N GLN A 86 3.73 -9.49 7.83
CA GLN A 86 3.62 -10.88 7.39
C GLN A 86 4.85 -11.31 6.57
N SER A 87 5.37 -10.44 5.71
CA SER A 87 6.55 -10.74 4.88
C SER A 87 7.82 -10.95 5.71
N ARG A 88 7.91 -10.25 6.87
CA ARG A 88 9.05 -10.38 7.81
C ARG A 88 9.04 -11.65 8.63
N LYS A 89 7.87 -12.24 8.84
CA LYS A 89 7.79 -13.51 9.55
C LYS A 89 8.47 -14.62 8.74
N SER A 90 9.02 -15.62 9.45
CA SER A 90 9.52 -16.83 8.82
C SER A 90 8.36 -17.59 8.19
N GLN A 91 8.17 -17.42 6.89
CA GLN A 91 7.11 -18.03 6.12
C GLN A 91 7.68 -18.92 5.01
N PRO A 92 6.95 -19.95 4.58
CA PRO A 92 7.31 -20.70 3.39
C PRO A 92 7.51 -19.78 2.18
N LEU A 93 8.47 -20.10 1.32
CA LEU A 93 8.78 -19.32 0.12
C LEU A 93 7.53 -19.01 -0.72
N LYS A 94 6.66 -20.02 -0.89
CA LYS A 94 5.40 -19.89 -1.63
C LYS A 94 4.47 -18.81 -1.05
N ALA A 95 4.35 -18.72 0.27
CA ALA A 95 3.51 -17.72 0.92
C ALA A 95 4.05 -16.30 0.70
N ARG A 96 5.37 -16.13 0.71
CA ARG A 96 6.01 -14.85 0.39
C ARG A 96 5.85 -14.47 -1.08
N GLN A 97 5.95 -15.44 -2.00
CA GLN A 97 5.69 -15.21 -3.42
C GLN A 97 4.27 -14.74 -3.66
N THR A 98 3.29 -15.43 -3.07
CA THR A 98 1.87 -15.03 -3.17
C THR A 98 1.64 -13.61 -2.66
N LEU A 99 2.23 -13.25 -1.51
CA LEU A 99 2.13 -11.91 -0.95
C LEU A 99 2.75 -10.85 -1.88
N PHE A 100 3.91 -11.16 -2.45
CA PHE A 100 4.57 -10.28 -3.41
C PHE A 100 3.75 -10.10 -4.69
N GLU A 101 3.17 -11.17 -5.23
CA GLU A 101 2.29 -11.12 -6.41
C GLU A 101 1.04 -10.28 -6.16
N LEU A 102 0.42 -10.42 -4.97
CA LEU A 102 -0.69 -9.57 -4.56
C LEU A 102 -0.29 -8.09 -4.52
N TYR A 103 0.85 -7.77 -3.91
CA TYR A 103 1.36 -6.41 -3.87
C TYR A 103 1.61 -5.86 -5.28
N ALA A 104 2.37 -6.59 -6.11
CA ALA A 104 2.73 -6.17 -7.45
C ALA A 104 1.52 -5.96 -8.37
N SER A 105 0.50 -6.79 -8.25
CA SER A 105 -0.73 -6.68 -9.04
C SER A 105 -1.64 -5.53 -8.62
N HIS A 106 -1.43 -4.95 -7.43
CA HIS A 106 -2.26 -3.86 -6.88
C HIS A 106 -1.49 -2.54 -6.71
N LEU A 107 -0.33 -2.40 -7.33
CA LEU A 107 0.46 -1.16 -7.31
C LEU A 107 -0.32 0.12 -7.66
N PRO A 108 -1.30 0.11 -8.58
CA PRO A 108 -2.10 1.30 -8.85
C PRO A 108 -2.88 1.86 -7.65
N HIS A 109 -3.08 1.06 -6.61
CA HIS A 109 -3.70 1.49 -5.35
C HIS A 109 -2.69 1.98 -4.30
N ILE A 110 -1.39 1.93 -4.63
CA ILE A 110 -0.29 2.38 -3.78
C ILE A 110 0.32 3.63 -4.43
N ASP A 111 -0.51 4.63 -4.60
CA ASP A 111 -0.25 5.84 -5.38
C ASP A 111 0.29 7.02 -4.56
N ASN A 112 0.40 6.87 -3.25
CA ASN A 112 0.94 7.88 -2.35
C ASN A 112 2.34 7.49 -1.88
N TRP A 113 3.28 8.44 -1.89
CA TRP A 113 4.67 8.23 -1.48
C TRP A 113 4.83 7.66 -0.07
N ASP A 114 3.97 8.04 0.86
CA ASP A 114 3.97 7.50 2.22
C ASP A 114 3.68 5.99 2.24
N LEU A 115 2.75 5.53 1.39
CA LEU A 115 2.46 4.11 1.21
C LEU A 115 3.62 3.37 0.54
N VAL A 116 4.27 3.99 -0.44
CA VAL A 116 5.43 3.42 -1.13
C VAL A 116 6.59 3.28 -0.17
N ASP A 117 6.97 4.33 0.56
CA ASP A 117 8.10 4.34 1.49
C ASP A 117 7.92 3.30 2.60
N MET A 118 6.71 3.18 3.13
CA MET A 118 6.40 2.21 4.18
C MET A 118 6.56 0.77 3.70
N SER A 119 6.22 0.48 2.44
CA SER A 119 6.23 -0.87 1.88
C SER A 119 7.53 -1.23 1.15
N ALA A 120 8.23 -0.27 0.56
CA ALA A 120 9.38 -0.49 -0.31
C ALA A 120 10.60 -1.08 0.42
N SER A 121 10.84 -0.71 1.67
CA SER A 121 11.99 -1.20 2.45
C SER A 121 11.99 -2.73 2.63
N ASP A 122 10.82 -3.35 2.63
CA ASP A 122 10.70 -4.80 2.77
C ASP A 122 10.74 -5.54 1.44
N HIS A 123 10.40 -4.88 0.35
CA HIS A 123 10.54 -5.46 -0.98
C HIS A 123 12.00 -5.73 -1.34
N ASP A 124 12.93 -4.92 -0.87
CA ASP A 124 14.37 -5.18 -1.07
C ASP A 124 14.83 -6.45 -0.35
N SER A 125 14.25 -6.74 0.80
CA SER A 125 14.49 -7.99 1.53
C SER A 125 13.93 -9.22 0.81
N LEU A 126 12.75 -9.09 0.18
CA LEU A 126 12.15 -10.15 -0.64
C LEU A 126 12.92 -10.33 -1.96
N ARG A 127 13.40 -9.25 -2.56
CA ARG A 127 14.21 -9.24 -3.78
C ARG A 127 15.55 -9.95 -3.58
N LYS A 128 16.27 -9.65 -2.52
CA LYS A 128 17.60 -10.25 -2.23
C LYS A 128 17.55 -11.75 -2.02
N ARG A 129 16.38 -12.28 -1.64
CA ARG A 129 16.19 -13.72 -1.37
C ARG A 129 15.55 -14.50 -2.54
N ASN A 130 15.11 -13.83 -3.60
CA ASN A 130 14.36 -14.44 -4.72
C ASN A 130 14.95 -14.04 -6.08
N CYS A 131 16.23 -14.32 -6.31
CA CYS A 131 17.02 -13.75 -7.42
C CYS A 131 16.63 -14.15 -8.85
N SER A 132 15.54 -14.85 -9.15
CA SER A 132 15.34 -15.32 -10.54
C SER A 132 14.06 -14.87 -11.25
N GLY A 133 13.04 -14.43 -10.57
CA GLY A 133 11.73 -14.11 -11.21
C GLY A 133 11.25 -12.67 -11.03
N SER A 134 11.58 -12.07 -9.92
CA SER A 134 11.01 -10.77 -9.48
C SER A 134 11.67 -9.55 -10.15
N PHE A 135 12.84 -9.72 -10.73
CA PHE A 135 13.60 -8.63 -11.36
C PHE A 135 12.88 -8.02 -12.57
N ARG A 136 12.21 -8.84 -13.36
CA ARG A 136 11.45 -8.36 -14.55
C ARG A 136 10.24 -7.51 -14.21
N ILE A 137 9.62 -7.73 -13.06
CA ILE A 137 8.44 -6.94 -12.62
C ILE A 137 8.89 -5.57 -12.13
N TYR A 138 10.00 -5.51 -11.40
CA TYR A 138 10.55 -4.25 -10.88
C TYR A 138 11.06 -3.34 -12.02
N GLU A 139 11.75 -3.88 -13.02
CA GLU A 139 12.17 -3.12 -14.21
C GLU A 139 10.96 -2.53 -14.96
N LYS A 140 9.87 -3.27 -15.04
CA LYS A 140 8.64 -2.82 -15.70
C LYS A 140 7.94 -1.67 -14.95
N ILE A 141 8.17 -1.55 -13.65
CA ILE A 141 7.57 -0.53 -12.77
C ILE A 141 8.46 0.71 -12.68
N THR A 142 9.79 0.53 -12.70
CA THR A 142 10.76 1.62 -12.52
C THR A 142 11.31 2.18 -13.83
N SER A 143 11.07 1.50 -14.96
CA SER A 143 11.42 2.06 -16.27
C SER A 143 10.36 3.09 -16.66
N PRO A 144 10.71 4.37 -16.87
CA PRO A 144 9.82 5.29 -17.53
C PRO A 144 9.47 4.68 -18.90
N SER A 145 8.17 4.58 -19.17
CA SER A 145 7.70 4.21 -20.49
C SER A 145 8.28 5.22 -21.49
N ASP A 146 9.28 4.82 -22.24
CA ASP A 146 9.72 5.52 -23.45
C ASP A 146 8.59 5.46 -24.49
N GLY A 147 7.61 6.30 -24.26
CA GLY A 147 6.53 6.56 -25.17
C GLY A 147 6.62 7.99 -25.68
N ALA A 148 7.60 8.28 -26.48
CA ALA A 148 7.51 9.41 -27.41
C ALA A 148 8.73 9.43 -28.31
N SER A 149 8.59 9.01 -29.53
CA SER A 149 9.23 9.72 -30.64
C SER A 149 8.75 9.14 -31.95
N GLY A 150 7.85 9.83 -32.53
CA GLY A 150 7.40 9.69 -33.89
C GLY A 150 7.05 11.04 -34.44
N ILE A 151 7.96 12.01 -34.40
CA ILE A 151 7.88 13.19 -35.27
C ILE A 151 8.75 12.87 -36.45
N SER A 152 8.14 12.32 -37.49
CA SER A 152 8.72 12.29 -38.81
C SER A 152 8.40 13.60 -39.52
N SER A 153 9.44 14.34 -39.79
CA SER A 153 9.45 15.45 -40.70
C SER A 153 9.18 14.98 -42.14
N ARG A 154 8.19 15.57 -42.76
CA ARG A 154 8.18 15.96 -44.19
C ARG A 154 7.05 16.95 -44.44
#